data_76fe30decdff369761da689570e79fd1
#
_entry.id   76fe30decdff369761da689570e79fd1
#
_cell.length_a   1.000
_cell.length_b   1.000
_cell.length_c   1.000
_cell.angle_alpha   90.00
_cell.angle_beta   90.00
_cell.angle_gamma   90.00
#
_symmetry.space_group_name_H-M   'P 1'
#
loop_
_entity.id
_entity.type
_entity.pdbx_description
1 polymer ?
#
loop_
_entity_poly.entity_id
_entity_poly.type
_entity_poly.pdbx_seq_one_letter_code
_entity_poly.pdbx_strand_id
1 'polypeptide(L)'
;DSIVEYYPLQELFGTSKTIVNRGIRGYQTGLLLENLDAHLYGGAVDKIVLLIGTNDIGKDVPVNEALNNLEAIIQSIARDYPLTEIKLLSILPVNEGEEYKQTVYIRTNEKIQKWNQAYKELASAYMQVEFVPVFDSLTDQAGKLKKDYTTDGLHLSVPGYQVLTKALKDYLL
;
A
#
# COMPACT_ATOMS: atom_id res chain seq x y z
N ASP A 1 -4.52 4.62 1.68
CA ASP A 1 -5.18 5.19 0.49
C ASP A 1 -6.54 4.54 0.23
N SER A 2 -7.15 4.82 -0.93
CA SER A 2 -8.45 4.30 -1.30
C SER A 2 -8.50 2.79 -1.47
N ILE A 3 -7.41 2.15 -1.88
CA ILE A 3 -7.35 0.69 -2.01
C ILE A 3 -7.55 0.05 -0.63
N VAL A 4 -6.95 0.62 0.40
CA VAL A 4 -7.15 0.18 1.79
C VAL A 4 -8.55 0.54 2.28
N GLU A 5 -9.02 1.77 2.03
CA GLU A 5 -10.35 2.22 2.47
C GLU A 5 -11.47 1.28 1.99
N TYR A 6 -11.38 0.83 0.73
CA TYR A 6 -12.38 -0.04 0.11
C TYR A 6 -12.16 -1.54 0.35
N TYR A 7 -11.15 -1.91 1.13
CA TYR A 7 -10.80 -3.30 1.36
C TYR A 7 -11.90 -3.99 2.20
N PRO A 8 -12.55 -5.04 1.68
CA PRO A 8 -13.58 -5.77 2.41
C PRO A 8 -12.94 -6.75 3.41
N LEU A 9 -12.35 -6.23 4.47
CA LEU A 9 -11.49 -6.97 5.39
C LEU A 9 -12.21 -8.11 6.12
N GLN A 10 -13.43 -7.87 6.59
CA GLN A 10 -14.18 -8.89 7.34
C GLN A 10 -14.56 -10.07 6.46
N GLU A 11 -14.99 -9.81 5.24
CA GLU A 11 -15.38 -10.83 4.27
C GLU A 11 -14.20 -11.70 3.85
N LEU A 12 -13.00 -11.14 3.77
CA LEU A 12 -11.82 -11.82 3.24
C LEU A 12 -10.90 -12.41 4.31
N PHE A 13 -10.77 -11.77 5.47
CA PHE A 13 -9.96 -12.26 6.59
C PHE A 13 -10.78 -12.93 7.69
N GLY A 14 -12.11 -12.80 7.68
CA GLY A 14 -12.97 -13.27 8.75
C GLY A 14 -12.89 -12.39 10.00
N THR A 15 -13.45 -12.89 11.10
CA THR A 15 -13.58 -12.15 12.36
C THR A 15 -12.72 -12.72 13.50
N SER A 16 -11.90 -13.72 13.21
CA SER A 16 -11.02 -14.36 14.21
C SER A 16 -9.88 -13.47 14.70
N LYS A 17 -9.52 -12.44 13.92
CA LYS A 17 -8.54 -11.42 14.27
C LYS A 17 -9.17 -10.04 14.20
N THR A 18 -8.74 -9.16 15.09
CA THR A 18 -9.16 -7.75 15.04
C THR A 18 -8.28 -7.01 14.04
N ILE A 19 -8.87 -6.66 12.88
CA ILE A 19 -8.23 -5.84 11.86
C ILE A 19 -9.02 -4.54 11.75
N VAL A 20 -8.34 -3.42 11.93
CA VAL A 20 -8.96 -2.08 11.84
C VAL A 20 -8.53 -1.44 10.53
N ASN A 21 -9.51 -1.02 9.73
CA ASN A 21 -9.25 -0.28 8.50
C ASN A 21 -9.09 1.21 8.82
N ARG A 22 -7.94 1.76 8.47
CA ARG A 22 -7.59 3.18 8.61
C ARG A 22 -7.26 3.83 7.27
N GLY A 23 -7.59 3.18 6.16
CA GLY A 23 -7.39 3.74 4.82
C GLY A 23 -8.27 4.95 4.57
N ILE A 24 -7.72 5.95 3.89
CA ILE A 24 -8.45 7.15 3.47
C ILE A 24 -8.10 7.45 2.02
N ARG A 25 -9.13 7.55 1.18
CA ARG A 25 -8.99 7.85 -0.25
C ARG A 25 -8.22 9.16 -0.47
N GLY A 26 -7.43 9.19 -1.52
CA GLY A 26 -6.66 10.37 -1.92
C GLY A 26 -5.41 10.63 -1.07
N TYR A 27 -5.19 9.88 0.01
CA TYR A 27 -4.02 10.11 0.85
C TYR A 27 -2.72 9.85 0.12
N GLN A 28 -1.82 10.81 0.28
CA GLN A 28 -0.41 10.76 -0.09
C GLN A 28 0.44 10.56 1.17
N THR A 29 1.71 10.25 0.99
CA THR A 29 2.65 10.07 2.12
C THR A 29 2.70 11.29 3.04
N GLY A 30 2.67 12.51 2.49
CA GLY A 30 2.65 13.73 3.27
C GLY A 30 1.43 13.88 4.17
N LEU A 31 0.24 13.59 3.63
CA LEU A 31 -1.01 13.65 4.40
C LEU A 31 -1.05 12.58 5.51
N LEU A 32 -0.54 11.38 5.22
CA LEU A 32 -0.44 10.35 6.24
C LEU A 32 0.49 10.77 7.37
N LEU A 33 1.64 11.35 7.04
CA LEU A 33 2.59 11.86 8.04
C LEU A 33 1.97 12.96 8.91
N GLU A 34 1.29 13.92 8.31
CA GLU A 34 0.63 15.02 9.03
C GLU A 34 -0.46 14.54 10.00
N ASN A 35 -1.15 13.44 9.66
CA ASN A 35 -2.27 12.91 10.43
C ASN A 35 -1.94 11.57 11.11
N LEU A 36 -0.68 11.24 11.27
CA LEU A 36 -0.24 9.93 11.76
C LEU A 36 -0.83 9.59 13.14
N ASP A 37 -0.88 10.55 14.05
CA ASP A 37 -1.45 10.35 15.39
C ASP A 37 -2.92 9.93 15.34
N ALA A 38 -3.70 10.48 14.41
CA ALA A 38 -5.10 10.09 14.23
C ALA A 38 -5.24 8.65 13.72
N HIS A 39 -4.29 8.20 12.87
CA HIS A 39 -4.26 6.83 12.36
C HIS A 39 -3.79 5.82 13.41
N LEU A 40 -2.99 6.23 14.36
CA LEU A 40 -2.47 5.39 15.45
C LEU A 40 -3.30 5.50 16.73
N TYR A 41 -4.40 6.23 16.70
CA TYR A 41 -5.31 6.38 17.82
C TYR A 41 -5.85 5.00 18.28
N GLY A 42 -5.82 4.78 19.59
CA GLY A 42 -6.25 3.52 20.21
C GLY A 42 -5.11 2.70 20.81
N GLY A 43 -3.88 3.15 20.68
CA GLY A 43 -2.69 2.55 21.30
C GLY A 43 -1.94 1.56 20.41
N ALA A 44 -1.03 0.82 21.04
CA ALA A 44 -0.17 -0.12 20.38
C ALA A 44 -0.95 -1.29 19.75
N VAL A 45 -0.53 -1.69 18.56
CA VAL A 45 -1.01 -2.86 17.84
C VAL A 45 0.16 -3.78 17.52
N ASP A 46 -0.09 -5.06 17.27
CA ASP A 46 0.96 -6.02 16.93
C ASP A 46 1.58 -5.71 15.57
N LYS A 47 0.74 -5.38 14.59
CA LYS A 47 1.16 -5.11 13.22
C LYS A 47 0.46 -3.88 12.64
N ILE A 48 1.21 -3.11 11.87
CA ILE A 48 0.70 -2.05 11.01
C ILE A 48 0.99 -2.45 9.57
N VAL A 49 -0.05 -2.42 8.72
CA VAL A 49 0.09 -2.63 7.29
C VAL A 49 0.01 -1.28 6.59
N LEU A 50 1.07 -0.92 5.89
CA LEU A 50 1.17 0.33 5.13
C LEU A 50 1.06 0.05 3.64
N LEU A 51 0.07 0.65 2.99
CA LEU A 51 -0.06 0.75 1.54
C LEU A 51 -0.29 2.23 1.20
N ILE A 52 0.72 2.88 0.69
CA ILE A 52 0.71 4.32 0.39
C ILE A 52 1.72 4.62 -0.73
N GLY A 53 1.43 5.60 -1.58
CA GLY A 53 2.34 6.07 -2.62
C GLY A 53 1.72 6.19 -4.01
N THR A 54 0.67 5.45 -4.34
CA THR A 54 0.03 5.56 -5.67
C THR A 54 -0.52 6.97 -5.93
N ASN A 55 -1.00 7.66 -4.90
CA ASN A 55 -1.49 9.03 -5.03
C ASN A 55 -0.35 10.05 -5.11
N ASP A 56 0.77 9.78 -4.48
CA ASP A 56 2.01 10.56 -4.66
C ASP A 56 2.43 10.53 -6.14
N ILE A 57 2.47 9.35 -6.74
CA ILE A 57 2.79 9.20 -8.18
C ILE A 57 1.76 9.94 -9.04
N GLY A 58 0.47 9.77 -8.75
CA GLY A 58 -0.62 10.42 -9.48
C GLY A 58 -0.64 11.94 -9.38
N LYS A 59 0.02 12.52 -8.37
CA LYS A 59 0.18 13.96 -8.15
C LYS A 59 1.57 14.46 -8.52
N ASP A 60 2.37 13.61 -9.14
CA ASP A 60 3.75 13.91 -9.55
C ASP A 60 4.66 14.36 -8.40
N VAL A 61 4.44 13.84 -7.21
CA VAL A 61 5.32 14.08 -6.07
C VAL A 61 6.68 13.42 -6.35
N PRO A 62 7.80 14.14 -6.13
CA PRO A 62 9.12 13.55 -6.30
C PRO A 62 9.35 12.34 -5.39
N VAL A 63 10.00 11.30 -5.91
CA VAL A 63 10.24 10.06 -5.15
C VAL A 63 10.99 10.31 -3.84
N ASN A 64 11.97 11.22 -3.85
CA ASN A 64 12.72 11.54 -2.63
C ASN A 64 11.85 12.19 -1.56
N GLU A 65 10.89 13.01 -1.94
CA GLU A 65 9.94 13.60 -0.99
C GLU A 65 9.04 12.53 -0.37
N ALA A 66 8.49 11.64 -1.19
CA ALA A 66 7.70 10.53 -0.70
C ALA A 66 8.49 9.57 0.21
N LEU A 67 9.75 9.27 -0.14
CA LEU A 67 10.65 8.46 0.69
C LEU A 67 10.95 9.13 2.04
N ASN A 68 11.21 10.43 2.04
CA ASN A 68 11.43 11.18 3.28
C ASN A 68 10.19 11.15 4.19
N ASN A 69 9.01 11.32 3.62
CA ASN A 69 7.76 11.21 4.36
C ASN A 69 7.55 9.80 4.93
N LEU A 70 7.78 8.78 4.11
CA LEU A 70 7.64 7.38 4.52
C LEU A 70 8.63 7.02 5.63
N GLU A 71 9.89 7.46 5.51
CA GLU A 71 10.89 7.25 6.55
C GLU A 71 10.51 7.92 7.86
N ALA A 72 10.00 9.16 7.81
CA ALA A 72 9.51 9.87 8.99
C ALA A 72 8.32 9.15 9.65
N ILE A 73 7.42 8.56 8.85
CA ILE A 73 6.33 7.72 9.34
C ILE A 73 6.89 6.50 10.09
N ILE A 74 7.81 5.77 9.47
CA ILE A 74 8.45 4.59 10.06
C ILE A 74 9.16 4.95 11.38
N GLN A 75 9.94 6.01 11.37
CA GLN A 75 10.67 6.47 12.56
C GLN A 75 9.72 6.87 13.70
N SER A 76 8.61 7.53 13.40
CA SER A 76 7.59 7.90 14.39
C SER A 76 6.92 6.67 14.99
N ILE A 77 6.59 5.68 14.19
CA ILE A 77 6.03 4.41 14.67
C ILE A 77 7.06 3.66 15.53
N ALA A 78 8.30 3.58 15.08
CA ALA A 78 9.36 2.89 15.81
C ALA A 78 9.64 3.53 17.17
N ARG A 79 9.58 4.87 17.25
CA ARG A 79 9.76 5.60 18.49
C ARG A 79 8.62 5.37 19.49
N ASP A 80 7.37 5.46 19.01
CA ASP A 80 6.19 5.45 19.87
C ASP A 80 5.66 4.03 20.13
N TYR A 81 5.93 3.10 19.20
CA TYR A 81 5.48 1.69 19.24
C TYR A 81 6.63 0.75 18.87
N PRO A 82 7.65 0.63 19.71
CA PRO A 82 8.89 -0.09 19.37
C PRO A 82 8.72 -1.60 19.16
N LEU A 83 7.61 -2.19 19.61
CA LEU A 83 7.31 -3.61 19.45
C LEU A 83 6.35 -3.91 18.30
N THR A 84 5.82 -2.90 17.63
CA THR A 84 4.89 -3.06 16.51
C THR A 84 5.66 -3.41 15.24
N GLU A 85 5.29 -4.51 14.57
CA GLU A 85 5.81 -4.84 13.24
C GLU A 85 5.16 -3.95 12.18
N ILE A 86 5.95 -3.49 11.22
CA ILE A 86 5.46 -2.72 10.07
C ILE A 86 5.59 -3.57 8.81
N LYS A 87 4.47 -3.89 8.18
CA LYS A 87 4.41 -4.56 6.88
C LYS A 87 4.21 -3.48 5.81
N LEU A 88 5.29 -3.14 5.12
CA LEU A 88 5.27 -2.14 4.05
C LEU A 88 4.99 -2.85 2.72
N LEU A 89 3.80 -2.66 2.18
CA LEU A 89 3.42 -3.24 0.90
C LEU A 89 4.07 -2.50 -0.26
N SER A 90 4.48 -3.25 -1.27
CA SER A 90 4.77 -2.65 -2.58
C SER A 90 3.53 -1.90 -3.08
N ILE A 91 3.73 -0.76 -3.75
CA ILE A 91 2.67 -0.07 -4.47
C ILE A 91 2.14 -1.04 -5.53
N LEU A 92 0.82 -1.11 -5.67
CA LEU A 92 0.17 -2.05 -6.57
C LEU A 92 0.35 -1.65 -8.04
N PRO A 93 0.29 -2.61 -8.98
CA PRO A 93 0.32 -2.30 -10.40
C PRO A 93 -0.92 -1.53 -10.83
N VAL A 94 -0.82 -0.89 -11.99
CA VAL A 94 -1.93 -0.28 -12.70
C VAL A 94 -2.11 -0.96 -14.07
N ASN A 95 -3.29 -0.83 -14.67
CA ASN A 95 -3.47 -1.19 -16.07
C ASN A 95 -3.38 0.05 -16.95
N GLU A 96 -2.34 0.14 -17.76
CA GLU A 96 -2.04 1.28 -18.63
C GLU A 96 -2.82 1.24 -19.96
N GLY A 97 -3.85 0.41 -20.03
CA GLY A 97 -4.71 0.37 -21.22
C GLY A 97 -5.41 1.70 -21.50
N GLU A 98 -5.64 2.01 -22.77
CA GLU A 98 -6.24 3.28 -23.18
C GLU A 98 -7.59 3.53 -22.51
N GLU A 99 -8.38 2.45 -22.29
CA GLU A 99 -9.66 2.50 -21.60
C GLU A 99 -9.59 3.01 -20.16
N TYR A 100 -8.42 2.93 -19.51
CA TYR A 100 -8.21 3.33 -18.11
C TYR A 100 -7.43 4.63 -17.95
N LYS A 101 -7.06 5.26 -19.03
CA LYS A 101 -6.16 6.42 -19.07
C LYS A 101 -6.59 7.56 -18.15
N GLN A 102 -7.89 7.79 -18.04
CA GLN A 102 -8.42 8.87 -17.21
C GLN A 102 -8.13 8.65 -15.71
N THR A 103 -8.29 7.43 -15.23
CA THR A 103 -8.08 7.10 -13.81
C THR A 103 -6.60 6.83 -13.50
N VAL A 104 -5.94 6.06 -14.34
CA VAL A 104 -4.52 5.71 -14.18
C VAL A 104 -3.62 6.95 -14.33
N TYR A 105 -3.99 7.85 -15.25
CA TYR A 105 -3.37 9.15 -15.48
C TYR A 105 -1.87 9.02 -15.80
N ILE A 106 -1.01 9.63 -14.99
CA ILE A 106 0.45 9.61 -15.22
C ILE A 106 1.18 8.42 -14.58
N ARG A 107 0.44 7.52 -13.94
CA ARG A 107 1.03 6.33 -13.33
C ARG A 107 1.47 5.35 -14.41
N THR A 108 2.68 4.84 -14.28
CA THR A 108 3.21 3.75 -15.12
C THR A 108 3.76 2.65 -14.24
N ASN A 109 3.67 1.42 -14.70
CA ASN A 109 4.23 0.28 -13.96
C ASN A 109 5.76 0.35 -13.88
N GLU A 110 6.42 0.93 -14.87
CA GLU A 110 7.86 1.20 -14.81
C GLU A 110 8.20 2.12 -13.62
N LYS A 111 7.49 3.23 -13.48
CA LYS A 111 7.69 4.18 -12.37
C LYS A 111 7.35 3.53 -11.03
N ILE A 112 6.24 2.80 -10.95
CA ILE A 112 5.84 2.07 -9.74
C ILE A 112 6.92 1.07 -9.31
N GLN A 113 7.50 0.31 -10.24
CA GLN A 113 8.57 -0.64 -9.93
C GLN A 113 9.83 0.04 -9.40
N LYS A 114 10.19 1.20 -9.93
CA LYS A 114 11.31 2.01 -9.41
C LYS A 114 11.04 2.48 -7.98
N TRP A 115 9.82 2.92 -7.69
CA TRP A 115 9.40 3.30 -6.33
C TRP A 115 9.40 2.08 -5.40
N ASN A 116 8.92 0.95 -5.86
CA ASN A 116 8.92 -0.28 -5.07
C ASN A 116 10.33 -0.76 -4.71
N GLN A 117 11.28 -0.60 -5.62
CA GLN A 117 12.68 -0.89 -5.33
C GLN A 117 13.22 0.05 -4.22
N ALA A 118 12.91 1.33 -4.31
CA ALA A 118 13.29 2.30 -3.28
C ALA A 118 12.62 2.01 -1.93
N TYR A 119 11.36 1.60 -1.92
CA TYR A 119 10.64 1.16 -0.72
C TYR A 119 11.30 -0.05 -0.07
N LYS A 120 11.68 -1.03 -0.88
CA LYS A 120 12.40 -2.23 -0.41
C LYS A 120 13.74 -1.88 0.24
N GLU A 121 14.50 -0.99 -0.38
CA GLU A 121 15.76 -0.50 0.17
C GLU A 121 15.57 0.25 1.48
N LEU A 122 14.58 1.14 1.56
CA LEU A 122 14.23 1.83 2.80
C LEU A 122 13.84 0.85 3.91
N ALA A 123 13.00 -0.13 3.62
CA ALA A 123 12.58 -1.15 4.58
C ALA A 123 13.77 -1.93 5.16
N SER A 124 14.79 -2.22 4.33
CA SER A 124 15.97 -2.97 4.77
C SER A 124 16.82 -2.26 5.83
N ALA A 125 16.65 -0.94 5.97
CA ALA A 125 17.37 -0.15 6.97
C ALA A 125 16.72 -0.22 8.38
N TYR A 126 15.56 -0.82 8.52
CA TYR A 126 14.78 -0.86 9.77
C TYR A 126 14.37 -2.29 10.12
N MET A 127 14.83 -2.80 11.26
CA MET A 127 14.52 -4.16 11.72
C MET A 127 13.01 -4.39 11.93
N GLN A 128 12.27 -3.34 12.25
CA GLN A 128 10.83 -3.38 12.52
C GLN A 128 9.99 -3.45 11.24
N VAL A 129 10.59 -3.20 10.07
CA VAL A 129 9.91 -3.10 8.78
C VAL A 129 10.21 -4.32 7.93
N GLU A 130 9.15 -4.96 7.43
CA GLU A 130 9.23 -6.00 6.41
C GLU A 130 8.56 -5.49 5.13
N PHE A 131 9.31 -5.50 4.02
CA PHE A 131 8.74 -5.20 2.71
C PHE A 131 7.95 -6.39 2.18
N VAL A 132 6.70 -6.15 1.77
CA VAL A 132 5.80 -7.20 1.28
C VAL A 132 5.57 -7.03 -0.22
N PRO A 133 6.18 -7.89 -1.06
CA PRO A 133 6.12 -7.74 -2.53
C PRO A 133 4.82 -8.33 -3.09
N VAL A 134 3.77 -7.53 -3.18
CA VAL A 134 2.46 -7.98 -3.70
C VAL A 134 2.21 -7.60 -5.17
N PHE A 135 3.10 -6.80 -5.78
CA PHE A 135 2.93 -6.28 -7.13
C PHE A 135 2.70 -7.40 -8.16
N ASP A 136 3.59 -8.39 -8.22
CA ASP A 136 3.56 -9.44 -9.25
C ASP A 136 2.33 -10.37 -9.13
N SER A 137 1.79 -10.51 -7.92
CA SER A 137 0.59 -11.32 -7.70
C SER A 137 -0.65 -10.81 -8.43
N LEU A 138 -0.66 -9.54 -8.80
CA LEU A 138 -1.79 -8.86 -9.43
C LEU A 138 -1.59 -8.60 -10.92
N THR A 139 -0.44 -8.94 -11.47
CA THR A 139 -0.10 -8.64 -12.87
C THR A 139 -0.47 -9.77 -13.83
N ASP A 140 -0.72 -9.38 -15.08
CA ASP A 140 -0.78 -10.29 -16.23
C ASP A 140 0.63 -10.57 -16.80
N GLN A 141 0.69 -11.32 -17.90
CA GLN A 141 1.95 -11.65 -18.57
C GLN A 141 2.69 -10.43 -19.13
N ALA A 142 1.98 -9.33 -19.36
CA ALA A 142 2.56 -8.06 -19.82
C ALA A 142 3.03 -7.15 -18.67
N GLY A 143 2.91 -7.61 -17.42
CA GLY A 143 3.29 -6.83 -16.25
C GLY A 143 2.29 -5.72 -15.87
N LYS A 144 1.06 -5.77 -16.38
CA LYS A 144 -0.01 -4.82 -16.08
C LYS A 144 -0.98 -5.42 -15.07
N LEU A 145 -1.62 -4.58 -14.26
CA LEU A 145 -2.74 -5.01 -13.42
C LEU A 145 -3.76 -5.76 -14.28
N LYS A 146 -4.00 -7.01 -13.92
CA LYS A 146 -4.89 -7.88 -14.69
C LYS A 146 -6.30 -7.30 -14.75
N LYS A 147 -6.92 -7.29 -15.93
CA LYS A 147 -8.25 -6.69 -16.13
C LYS A 147 -9.32 -7.23 -15.20
N ASP A 148 -9.29 -8.52 -14.90
CA ASP A 148 -10.24 -9.16 -13.97
C ASP A 148 -10.08 -8.65 -12.52
N TYR A 149 -8.93 -8.06 -12.19
CA TYR A 149 -8.62 -7.60 -10.84
C TYR A 149 -8.88 -6.12 -10.62
N THR A 150 -9.38 -5.43 -11.63
CA THR A 150 -9.63 -3.99 -11.56
C THR A 150 -10.94 -3.60 -12.23
N THR A 151 -11.51 -2.49 -11.81
CA THR A 151 -12.69 -1.87 -12.42
C THR A 151 -12.30 -0.68 -13.29
N ASP A 152 -11.25 0.03 -12.96
CA ASP A 152 -10.85 1.31 -13.59
C ASP A 152 -9.35 1.41 -13.90
N GLY A 153 -8.63 0.30 -13.80
CA GLY A 153 -7.19 0.23 -14.03
C GLY A 153 -6.32 0.58 -12.82
N LEU A 154 -6.90 1.07 -11.73
CA LEU A 154 -6.23 1.49 -10.50
C LEU A 154 -6.79 0.79 -9.27
N HIS A 155 -8.10 0.86 -9.05
CA HIS A 155 -8.79 0.24 -7.92
C HIS A 155 -9.05 -1.23 -8.16
N LEU A 156 -9.09 -2.02 -7.08
CA LEU A 156 -9.29 -3.45 -7.18
C LEU A 156 -10.78 -3.83 -7.23
N SER A 157 -11.07 -4.84 -8.07
CA SER A 157 -12.32 -5.59 -8.03
C SER A 157 -12.29 -6.59 -6.86
N VAL A 158 -13.43 -7.25 -6.61
CA VAL A 158 -13.50 -8.33 -5.62
C VAL A 158 -12.46 -9.43 -5.89
N PRO A 159 -12.33 -9.97 -7.12
CA PRO A 159 -11.26 -10.91 -7.43
C PRO A 159 -9.86 -10.36 -7.15
N GLY A 160 -9.61 -9.08 -7.42
CA GLY A 160 -8.34 -8.43 -7.10
C GLY A 160 -8.04 -8.43 -5.60
N TYR A 161 -9.03 -8.08 -4.77
CA TYR A 161 -8.88 -8.15 -3.31
C TYR A 161 -8.70 -9.57 -2.79
N GLN A 162 -9.33 -10.57 -3.42
CA GLN A 162 -9.12 -11.98 -3.07
C GLN A 162 -7.67 -12.41 -3.31
N VAL A 163 -7.08 -12.01 -4.42
CA VAL A 163 -5.67 -12.30 -4.73
C VAL A 163 -4.74 -11.57 -3.76
N LEU A 164 -4.99 -10.28 -3.51
CA LEU A 164 -4.22 -9.52 -2.54
C LEU A 164 -4.28 -10.14 -1.14
N THR A 165 -5.46 -10.55 -0.70
CA THR A 165 -5.66 -11.21 0.61
C THR A 165 -4.85 -12.50 0.69
N LYS A 166 -4.87 -13.32 -0.36
CA LYS A 166 -4.08 -14.55 -0.39
C LYS A 166 -2.58 -14.27 -0.26
N ALA A 167 -2.08 -13.24 -0.97
CA ALA A 167 -0.69 -12.83 -0.88
C ALA A 167 -0.30 -12.29 0.50
N LEU A 168 -1.24 -11.67 1.22
CA LEU A 168 -0.98 -11.08 2.53
C LEU A 168 -1.08 -12.07 3.69
N LYS A 169 -1.80 -13.18 3.55
CA LYS A 169 -2.07 -14.10 4.67
C LYS A 169 -0.81 -14.59 5.37
N ASP A 170 0.23 -14.93 4.61
CA ASP A 170 1.49 -15.44 5.17
C ASP A 170 2.26 -14.37 5.98
N TYR A 171 1.99 -13.10 5.74
CA TYR A 171 2.62 -11.98 6.46
C TYR A 171 1.82 -11.50 7.67
N LEU A 172 0.52 -11.77 7.69
CA LEU A 172 -0.39 -11.24 8.72
C LEU A 172 -0.83 -12.31 9.73
N LEU A 173 -0.78 -13.55 9.37
CA LEU A 173 -1.17 -14.70 10.19
C LEU A 173 0.03 -15.48 10.66
#